data_03f803091b5c9fc98b6be2d7dd3a42fb
#
_entry.id   03f803091b5c9fc98b6be2d7dd3a42fb
#
_cell.length_a   1.000
_cell.length_b   1.000
_cell.length_c   1.000
_cell.angle_alpha   90.00
_cell.angle_beta   90.00
_cell.angle_gamma   90.00
#
_symmetry.space_group_name_H-M   'P 1'
#
loop_
_entity.id
_entity.type
_entity.pdbx_description
1 polymer ?
#
loop_
_entity_poly.entity_id
_entity_poly.type
_entity_poly.pdbx_seq_one_letter_code
_entity_poly.pdbx_strand_id
1 'polypeptide(L)'
;MANKPSAEELKKNLSEMQFYVTQNHGTEPPFTGRLLHNKRDGVYHCLICDAPLFHSQTKYDSGCGWPSFYEPVSEESIRYIKDLSHGMQRIEIRCGNCDAHLGHVFPDGPQPTGERYCVNSCLLYTSP
;
A
#
# COMPACT_ATOMS: atom_id res chain seq x y z
N MET A 1 5.39 14.99 -11.84
CA MET A 1 6.59 14.19 -11.98
C MET A 1 6.98 13.64 -10.61
N ALA A 2 7.27 12.36 -10.54
CA ALA A 2 7.62 11.75 -9.27
C ALA A 2 9.00 12.19 -8.79
N ASN A 3 9.10 12.61 -7.54
CA ASN A 3 10.36 12.95 -6.91
C ASN A 3 10.89 11.72 -6.16
N LYS A 4 11.30 10.72 -6.94
CA LYS A 4 11.81 9.48 -6.35
C LYS A 4 13.28 9.61 -6.01
N PRO A 5 13.68 9.41 -4.74
CA PRO A 5 15.08 9.38 -4.37
C PRO A 5 15.83 8.25 -5.06
N SER A 6 17.15 8.38 -5.15
CA SER A 6 17.99 7.31 -5.69
C SER A 6 17.94 6.07 -4.81
N ALA A 7 18.31 4.91 -5.35
CA ALA A 7 18.36 3.67 -4.58
C ALA A 7 19.29 3.79 -3.37
N GLU A 8 20.40 4.52 -3.49
CA GLU A 8 21.33 4.73 -2.39
C GLU A 8 20.72 5.55 -1.26
N GLU A 9 19.99 6.62 -1.61
CA GLU A 9 19.29 7.44 -0.62
C GLU A 9 18.21 6.65 0.08
N LEU A 10 17.46 5.83 -0.64
CA LEU A 10 16.42 4.99 -0.06
C LEU A 10 17.01 3.98 0.93
N LYS A 11 18.15 3.35 0.59
CA LYS A 11 18.82 2.43 1.50
C LYS A 11 19.26 3.09 2.79
N LYS A 12 19.67 4.36 2.74
CA LYS A 12 20.10 5.10 3.92
C LYS A 12 18.94 5.48 4.82
N ASN A 13 17.78 5.83 4.23
CA ASN A 13 16.68 6.46 4.94
C ASN A 13 15.57 5.51 5.34
N LEU A 14 15.50 4.33 4.73
CA LEU A 14 14.46 3.34 5.01
C LEU A 14 15.02 2.21 5.86
N SER A 15 14.15 1.60 6.67
CA SER A 15 14.49 0.33 7.32
C SER A 15 14.64 -0.75 6.25
N GLU A 16 15.26 -1.87 6.61
CA GLU A 16 15.39 -3.00 5.69
C GLU A 16 14.03 -3.48 5.20
N MET A 17 13.03 -3.56 6.09
CA MET A 17 11.68 -3.98 5.72
C MET A 17 11.04 -2.98 4.78
N GLN A 18 11.18 -1.67 5.04
CA GLN A 18 10.60 -0.64 4.19
C GLN A 18 11.20 -0.67 2.79
N PHE A 19 12.51 -0.84 2.68
CA PHE A 19 13.19 -0.95 1.39
C PHE A 19 12.76 -2.23 0.66
N TYR A 20 12.74 -3.36 1.37
CA TYR A 20 12.33 -4.64 0.81
C TYR A 20 10.91 -4.59 0.22
N VAL A 21 9.96 -4.03 0.97
CA VAL A 21 8.57 -3.93 0.53
C VAL A 21 8.42 -3.00 -0.67
N THR A 22 8.95 -1.78 -0.57
CA THR A 22 8.67 -0.75 -1.58
C THR A 22 9.51 -0.88 -2.84
N GLN A 23 10.73 -1.40 -2.75
CA GLN A 23 11.65 -1.47 -3.88
C GLN A 23 11.88 -2.87 -4.42
N ASN A 24 11.73 -3.89 -3.60
CA ASN A 24 11.97 -5.28 -3.99
C ASN A 24 10.69 -6.12 -4.00
N HIS A 25 9.52 -5.48 -4.05
CA HIS A 25 8.21 -6.14 -4.12
C HIS A 25 7.98 -7.14 -2.98
N GLY A 26 8.52 -6.83 -1.81
CA GLY A 26 8.37 -7.69 -0.64
C GLY A 26 7.00 -7.55 0.00
N THR A 27 6.74 -8.42 0.96
CA THR A 27 5.52 -8.40 1.75
C THR A 27 5.91 -8.51 3.22
N GLU A 28 5.42 -7.60 4.05
CA GLU A 28 5.65 -7.70 5.48
C GLU A 28 4.89 -8.91 6.04
N PRO A 29 5.36 -9.52 7.13
CA PRO A 29 4.61 -10.62 7.76
C PRO A 29 3.21 -10.16 8.19
N PRO A 30 2.19 -11.04 8.09
CA PRO A 30 0.84 -10.65 8.48
C PRO A 30 0.75 -10.33 9.97
N PHE A 31 -0.13 -9.39 10.32
CA PHE A 31 -0.39 -8.94 11.69
C PHE A 31 0.78 -8.24 12.38
N THR A 32 1.82 -7.85 11.62
CA THR A 32 3.00 -7.18 12.20
C THR A 32 3.07 -5.68 11.86
N GLY A 33 2.27 -5.21 10.88
CA GLY A 33 2.34 -3.83 10.43
C GLY A 33 1.83 -2.83 11.46
N ARG A 34 2.55 -1.72 11.65
CA ARG A 34 2.21 -0.70 12.65
C ARG A 34 0.90 0.03 12.36
N LEU A 35 0.42 -0.01 11.12
CA LEU A 35 -0.83 0.68 10.74
C LEU A 35 -2.03 -0.27 10.64
N LEU A 36 -1.84 -1.56 10.92
CA LEU A 36 -2.92 -2.55 10.78
C LEU A 36 -4.15 -2.16 11.60
N HIS A 37 -3.96 -1.81 12.86
CA HIS A 37 -5.05 -1.50 13.78
C HIS A 37 -5.29 0.01 13.93
N ASN A 38 -4.69 0.83 13.10
CA ASN A 38 -4.89 2.27 13.15
C ASN A 38 -6.30 2.60 12.66
N LYS A 39 -7.13 3.16 13.55
CA LYS A 39 -8.53 3.53 13.25
C LYS A 39 -8.75 5.04 13.32
N ARG A 40 -7.68 5.81 13.44
CA ARG A 40 -7.76 7.26 13.53
C ARG A 40 -8.08 7.85 12.15
N ASP A 41 -8.80 8.96 12.13
CA ASP A 41 -9.07 9.68 10.90
C ASP A 41 -7.77 10.24 10.32
N GLY A 42 -7.65 10.17 9.00
CA GLY A 42 -6.46 10.70 8.33
C GLY A 42 -6.29 10.17 6.93
N VAL A 43 -5.11 10.41 6.39
CA VAL A 43 -4.76 10.02 5.03
C VAL A 43 -3.49 9.18 5.08
N TYR A 44 -3.46 8.11 4.28
CA TYR A 44 -2.29 7.26 4.12
C TYR A 44 -1.57 7.64 2.83
N HIS A 45 -0.29 7.97 2.95
CA HIS A 45 0.56 8.45 1.86
C HIS A 45 1.63 7.43 1.50
N CYS A 46 2.12 7.52 0.27
CA CYS A 46 3.27 6.72 -0.15
C CYS A 46 4.50 7.08 0.68
N LEU A 47 5.17 6.07 1.21
CA LEU A 47 6.39 6.26 2.00
C LEU A 47 7.50 6.93 1.20
N ILE A 48 7.56 6.69 -0.09
CA ILE A 48 8.66 7.13 -0.96
C ILE A 48 8.43 8.54 -1.50
N CYS A 49 7.25 8.83 -2.05
CA CYS A 49 6.99 10.10 -2.73
C CYS A 49 5.95 10.98 -2.04
N ASP A 50 5.37 10.52 -0.94
CA ASP A 50 4.37 11.25 -0.14
C ASP A 50 3.05 11.53 -0.86
N ALA A 51 2.79 10.88 -1.98
CA ALA A 51 1.51 11.02 -2.66
C ALA A 51 0.38 10.42 -1.81
N PRO A 52 -0.80 11.08 -1.72
CA PRO A 52 -1.92 10.50 -0.98
C PRO A 52 -2.45 9.27 -1.71
N LEU A 53 -2.72 8.20 -0.97
CA LEU A 53 -3.14 6.93 -1.54
C LEU A 53 -4.51 6.48 -1.06
N PHE A 54 -4.76 6.55 0.25
CA PHE A 54 -6.00 6.04 0.84
C PHE A 54 -6.46 6.95 1.98
N HIS A 55 -7.79 7.12 2.10
CA HIS A 55 -8.39 7.80 3.25
C HIS A 55 -8.79 6.77 4.31
N SER A 56 -8.73 7.18 5.57
CA SER A 56 -9.17 6.35 6.69
C SER A 56 -10.63 5.91 6.56
N GLN A 57 -11.46 6.70 5.87
CA GLN A 57 -12.88 6.39 5.67
C GLN A 57 -13.11 5.10 4.88
N THR A 58 -12.15 4.70 4.04
CA THR A 58 -12.26 3.47 3.28
C THR A 58 -11.53 2.29 3.90
N LYS A 59 -10.84 2.52 5.02
CA LYS A 59 -10.15 1.47 5.76
C LYS A 59 -11.13 0.63 6.56
N TYR A 60 -10.96 -0.67 6.52
CA TYR A 60 -11.80 -1.59 7.29
C TYR A 60 -10.99 -2.81 7.74
N ASP A 61 -11.53 -3.55 8.71
CA ASP A 61 -10.88 -4.73 9.25
C ASP A 61 -11.32 -5.96 8.44
N SER A 62 -10.44 -6.43 7.56
CA SER A 62 -10.73 -7.59 6.72
C SER A 62 -10.26 -8.91 7.33
N GLY A 63 -9.46 -8.86 8.40
CA GLY A 63 -8.89 -10.06 9.01
C GLY A 63 -7.73 -10.67 8.23
N CYS A 64 -7.27 -10.04 7.15
CA CYS A 64 -6.21 -10.63 6.31
C CYS A 64 -4.79 -10.46 6.87
N GLY A 65 -4.62 -9.63 7.90
CA GLY A 65 -3.31 -9.41 8.51
C GLY A 65 -2.56 -8.18 8.01
N TRP A 66 -3.15 -7.44 7.08
CA TRP A 66 -2.59 -6.18 6.54
C TRP A 66 -3.66 -5.11 6.50
N PRO A 67 -3.28 -3.81 6.54
CA PRO A 67 -4.26 -2.73 6.36
C PRO A 67 -5.08 -2.94 5.10
N SER A 68 -6.39 -2.80 5.20
CA SER A 68 -7.31 -3.05 4.10
C SER A 68 -8.19 -1.85 3.83
N PHE A 69 -8.37 -1.53 2.55
CA PHE A 69 -9.18 -0.42 2.08
C PHE A 69 -10.06 -0.92 0.94
N TYR A 70 -11.22 -0.30 0.73
CA TYR A 70 -12.07 -0.72 -0.38
C TYR A 70 -11.96 0.19 -1.61
N GLU A 71 -11.27 1.34 -1.50
CA GLU A 71 -10.96 2.17 -2.67
C GLU A 71 -9.82 3.15 -2.37
N PRO A 72 -9.04 3.55 -3.39
CA PRO A 72 -8.02 4.58 -3.23
C PRO A 72 -8.63 5.97 -3.26
N VAL A 73 -7.81 7.01 -2.99
CA VAL A 73 -8.26 8.41 -3.02
C VAL A 73 -8.67 8.86 -4.42
N SER A 74 -8.06 8.28 -5.47
CA SER A 74 -8.45 8.50 -6.86
C SER A 74 -7.96 7.34 -7.71
N GLU A 75 -8.49 7.22 -8.94
CA GLU A 75 -8.07 6.15 -9.85
C GLU A 75 -6.59 6.24 -10.21
N GLU A 76 -6.05 7.46 -10.28
CA GLU A 76 -4.66 7.69 -10.68
C GLU A 76 -3.67 7.45 -9.55
N SER A 77 -4.16 7.32 -8.31
CA SER A 77 -3.29 7.11 -7.15
C SER A 77 -2.61 5.75 -7.19
N ILE A 78 -3.21 4.77 -7.85
CA ILE A 78 -2.78 3.37 -7.82
C ILE A 78 -2.53 2.88 -9.24
N ARG A 79 -1.41 2.19 -9.44
CA ARG A 79 -1.10 1.46 -10.67
C ARG A 79 -1.37 -0.03 -10.42
N TYR A 80 -2.02 -0.68 -11.38
CA TYR A 80 -2.43 -2.09 -11.27
C TYR A 80 -1.58 -2.92 -12.22
N ILE A 81 -0.94 -3.97 -11.71
CA ILE A 81 -0.03 -4.80 -12.48
C ILE A 81 -0.35 -6.27 -12.24
N LYS A 82 -0.49 -7.02 -13.33
CA LYS A 82 -0.75 -8.46 -13.25
C LYS A 82 0.44 -9.16 -12.61
N ASP A 83 0.18 -9.92 -11.55
CA ASP A 83 1.21 -10.65 -10.81
C ASP A 83 0.92 -12.14 -10.91
N LEU A 84 1.79 -12.86 -11.62
CA LEU A 84 1.68 -14.29 -11.83
C LEU A 84 2.66 -15.11 -10.98
N SER A 85 3.33 -14.45 -10.02
CA SER A 85 4.28 -15.12 -9.14
C SER A 85 3.58 -16.15 -8.24
N HIS A 86 4.35 -17.10 -7.74
CA HIS A 86 3.87 -18.17 -6.83
C HIS A 86 2.74 -19.03 -7.41
N GLY A 87 2.63 -19.10 -8.74
CA GLY A 87 1.59 -19.88 -9.38
C GLY A 87 0.17 -19.34 -9.21
N MET A 88 0.04 -18.10 -8.77
CA MET A 88 -1.26 -17.45 -8.53
C MET A 88 -1.51 -16.34 -9.55
N GLN A 89 -2.79 -16.04 -9.79
CA GLN A 89 -3.16 -14.87 -10.58
C GLN A 89 -3.66 -13.80 -9.63
N ARG A 90 -2.84 -12.78 -9.43
CA ARG A 90 -3.18 -11.67 -8.54
C ARG A 90 -2.95 -10.35 -9.26
N ILE A 91 -3.47 -9.27 -8.69
CA ILE A 91 -3.22 -7.92 -9.18
C ILE A 91 -2.38 -7.21 -8.11
N GLU A 92 -1.15 -6.90 -8.46
CA GLU A 92 -0.27 -6.09 -7.63
C GLU A 92 -0.68 -4.64 -7.73
N ILE A 93 -0.63 -3.91 -6.60
CA ILE A 93 -0.85 -2.46 -6.62
C ILE A 93 0.45 -1.74 -6.27
N ARG A 94 0.70 -0.67 -7.00
CA ARG A 94 1.86 0.20 -6.83
C ARG A 94 1.40 1.65 -6.74
N CYS A 95 2.25 2.49 -6.17
CA CYS A 95 1.99 3.93 -6.16
C CYS A 95 1.93 4.45 -7.60
N GLY A 96 0.84 5.13 -7.95
CA GLY A 96 0.66 5.67 -9.30
C GLY A 96 1.65 6.78 -9.63
N ASN A 97 2.30 7.36 -8.62
CA ASN A 97 3.26 8.45 -8.80
C ASN A 97 4.71 7.96 -8.92
N CYS A 98 5.17 7.06 -8.05
CA CYS A 98 6.58 6.64 -8.02
C CYS A 98 6.80 5.15 -8.25
N ASP A 99 5.74 4.38 -8.46
CA ASP A 99 5.79 2.94 -8.75
C ASP A 99 6.26 2.07 -7.56
N ALA A 100 6.28 2.61 -6.34
CA ALA A 100 6.62 1.81 -5.17
C ALA A 100 5.58 0.70 -4.96
N HIS A 101 6.05 -0.51 -4.63
CA HIS A 101 5.15 -1.63 -4.36
C HIS A 101 4.37 -1.39 -3.08
N LEU A 102 3.05 -1.56 -3.12
CA LEU A 102 2.17 -1.36 -1.98
C LEU A 102 1.57 -2.66 -1.45
N GLY A 103 1.13 -3.51 -2.33
CA GLY A 103 0.45 -4.75 -1.98
C GLY A 103 -0.32 -5.33 -3.15
N HIS A 104 -1.51 -5.83 -2.88
CA HIS A 104 -2.36 -6.46 -3.89
C HIS A 104 -3.83 -6.06 -3.69
N VAL A 105 -4.62 -6.14 -4.75
CA VAL A 105 -6.06 -5.93 -4.69
C VAL A 105 -6.78 -7.22 -5.06
N PHE A 106 -7.87 -7.52 -4.35
CA PHE A 106 -8.67 -8.74 -4.52
C PHE A 106 -10.14 -8.38 -4.72
N PRO A 107 -10.93 -9.23 -5.42
CA PRO A 107 -12.34 -8.92 -5.71
C PRO A 107 -13.32 -9.30 -4.59
N ASP A 108 -12.83 -9.57 -3.39
CA ASP A 108 -13.63 -10.04 -2.26
C ASP A 108 -13.81 -8.97 -1.18
N GLY A 109 -13.94 -7.72 -1.59
CA GLY A 109 -14.11 -6.60 -0.68
C GLY A 109 -15.57 -6.20 -0.47
N PRO A 110 -15.79 -5.20 0.42
CA PRO A 110 -17.14 -4.72 0.71
C PRO A 110 -17.66 -3.76 -0.35
N GLN A 111 -18.97 -3.53 -0.32
CA GLN A 111 -19.58 -2.47 -1.11
C GLN A 111 -19.01 -1.11 -0.63
N PRO A 112 -18.90 -0.09 -1.51
CA PRO A 112 -19.49 -0.02 -2.85
C PRO A 112 -18.66 -0.63 -3.99
N THR A 113 -17.35 -0.88 -3.77
CA THR A 113 -16.48 -1.30 -4.88
C THR A 113 -16.41 -2.81 -5.07
N GLY A 114 -16.62 -3.58 -4.00
CA GLY A 114 -16.40 -5.01 -4.05
C GLY A 114 -14.92 -5.39 -4.05
N GLU A 115 -14.03 -4.43 -3.85
CA GLU A 115 -12.58 -4.66 -3.90
C GLU A 115 -11.94 -4.57 -2.52
N ARG A 116 -10.92 -5.38 -2.29
CA ARG A 116 -10.11 -5.35 -1.07
C ARG A 116 -8.67 -5.02 -1.44
N TYR A 117 -8.25 -3.81 -1.13
CA TYR A 117 -6.87 -3.35 -1.30
C TYR A 117 -6.09 -3.75 -0.04
N CYS A 118 -5.24 -4.75 -0.16
CA CYS A 118 -4.45 -5.27 0.94
C CYS A 118 -3.06 -4.68 0.86
N VAL A 119 -2.73 -3.79 1.80
CA VAL A 119 -1.59 -2.89 1.68
C VAL A 119 -0.64 -3.11 2.85
N ASN A 120 0.67 -3.15 2.57
CA ASN A 120 1.67 -3.22 3.63
C ASN A 120 1.66 -1.91 4.44
N SER A 121 2.05 -2.01 5.73
CA SER A 121 2.10 -0.83 6.60
C SER A 121 3.31 0.08 6.34
N CYS A 122 4.02 -0.13 5.23
CA CYS A 122 5.13 0.74 4.81
C CYS A 122 4.55 1.98 4.12
N LEU A 123 3.83 2.78 4.87
CA LEU A 123 3.13 3.98 4.44
C LEU A 123 3.39 5.08 5.46
N LEU A 124 3.13 6.32 5.05
CA LEU A 124 3.05 7.45 5.95
C LEU A 124 1.58 7.70 6.31
N TYR A 125 1.33 7.99 7.56
CA TYR A 125 -0.01 8.34 8.02
C TYR A 125 0.01 9.77 8.55
N THR A 126 -0.95 10.60 8.09
CA THR A 126 -1.11 11.97 8.59
C THR A 126 -2.52 12.16 9.12
N SER A 127 -2.61 12.75 10.32
CA SER A 127 -3.92 13.15 10.88
C SER A 127 -4.48 14.33 10.09
N PRO A 128 -5.81 14.47 10.08
CA PRO A 128 -6.43 15.63 9.43
C PRO A 128 -6.06 16.92 10.12
#